data_16cb54658dbb59305f19a0e67a892d9c
#
_entry.id   16cb54658dbb59305f19a0e67a892d9c
#
_cell.length_a   1.000
_cell.length_b   1.000
_cell.length_c   1.000
_cell.angle_alpha   90.00
_cell.angle_beta   90.00
_cell.angle_gamma   90.00
#
_symmetry.space_group_name_H-M   'P 1'
#
loop_
_entity.id
_entity.type
_entity.pdbx_description
1 polymer ?
#
loop_
_entity_poly.entity_id
_entity_poly.type
_entity_poly.pdbx_seq_one_letter_code
_entity_poly.pdbx_strand_id
1 'polypeptide(L)'
;MFNLQIIPVSVFQQNCSVVWDNEKNAVIIDAGDDADKIIRFVEEQQLNVQKLLITHGHLDHIMAVDQLRKHFNVDVFGSHQNDQPLFEQLPNICQSYGLPASPAFLPDHWLNAGDKIQIGALTFHIRHLPGHSPGHIGFFDFENKIAFSGDVLFKDSIGRTDLYQGNFEQLIYTIKTQLFDLEDDFIIIPGHGSHTTVGREKQHNPFLK
;
A
#
# COMPACT_ATOMS: atom_id res chain seq x y z
N MET A 1 -15.84 12.30 -7.60
CA MET A 1 -14.55 13.03 -7.47
C MET A 1 -13.69 12.21 -6.54
N PHE A 2 -12.43 12.02 -6.86
CA PHE A 2 -11.42 11.34 -6.07
C PHE A 2 -10.74 12.31 -5.11
N ASN A 3 -10.68 11.99 -3.83
CA ASN A 3 -9.96 12.77 -2.83
C ASN A 3 -8.88 11.88 -2.19
N LEU A 4 -7.74 12.45 -1.88
CA LEU A 4 -6.59 11.75 -1.30
C LEU A 4 -5.91 12.60 -0.24
N GLN A 5 -5.64 12.01 0.91
CA GLN A 5 -4.71 12.53 1.91
C GLN A 5 -3.63 11.49 2.18
N ILE A 6 -2.38 11.88 2.03
CA ILE A 6 -1.23 11.09 2.48
C ILE A 6 -0.89 11.54 3.90
N ILE A 7 -0.81 10.59 4.81
CA ILE A 7 -0.45 10.79 6.21
C ILE A 7 0.86 10.02 6.47
N PRO A 8 2.02 10.69 6.47
CA PRO A 8 3.27 10.02 6.84
C PRO A 8 3.19 9.53 8.28
N VAL A 9 3.47 8.23 8.48
CA VAL A 9 3.38 7.57 9.80
C VAL A 9 4.69 6.91 10.16
N SER A 10 4.88 6.65 11.44
CA SER A 10 6.06 6.01 12.04
C SER A 10 7.37 6.75 11.86
N VAL A 11 8.42 6.21 12.47
CA VAL A 11 9.82 6.66 12.26
C VAL A 11 10.31 6.40 10.83
N PHE A 12 9.64 5.50 10.10
CA PHE A 12 9.95 5.18 8.70
C PHE A 12 9.35 6.18 7.71
N GLN A 13 8.47 7.09 8.16
CA GLN A 13 7.76 8.06 7.31
C GLN A 13 7.03 7.37 6.15
N GLN A 14 6.37 6.23 6.46
CA GLN A 14 5.56 5.50 5.50
C GLN A 14 4.31 6.31 5.15
N ASN A 15 3.91 6.27 3.89
CA ASN A 15 2.77 7.02 3.34
C ASN A 15 1.45 6.25 3.53
N CYS A 16 0.84 6.33 4.71
CA CYS A 16 -0.55 5.88 4.85
C CYS A 16 -1.46 6.77 3.99
N SER A 17 -2.23 6.16 3.10
CA SER A 17 -3.11 6.90 2.19
C SER A 17 -4.58 6.73 2.58
N VAL A 18 -5.27 7.84 2.81
CA VAL A 18 -6.73 7.88 2.99
C VAL A 18 -7.35 8.40 1.70
N VAL A 19 -8.21 7.58 1.08
CA VAL A 19 -8.86 7.89 -0.20
C VAL A 19 -10.38 7.88 0.01
N TRP A 20 -11.10 8.87 -0.55
CA TRP A 20 -12.55 8.91 -0.40
C TRP A 20 -13.25 9.56 -1.61
N ASP A 21 -14.52 9.22 -1.79
CA ASP A 21 -15.40 9.81 -2.79
C ASP A 21 -16.15 11.06 -2.27
N ASN A 22 -17.02 11.64 -3.10
CA ASN A 22 -17.82 12.81 -2.72
C ASN A 22 -18.84 12.53 -1.61
N GLU A 23 -19.26 11.27 -1.44
CA GLU A 23 -20.20 10.83 -0.43
C GLU A 23 -19.51 10.44 0.89
N LYS A 24 -18.20 10.72 0.99
CA LYS A 24 -17.37 10.40 2.16
C LYS A 24 -17.12 8.90 2.38
N ASN A 25 -17.44 8.05 1.41
CA ASN A 25 -17.03 6.65 1.48
C ASN A 25 -15.51 6.57 1.33
N ALA A 26 -14.84 6.01 2.32
CA ALA A 26 -13.40 6.05 2.43
C ALA A 26 -12.75 4.67 2.54
N VAL A 27 -11.49 4.60 2.15
CA VAL A 27 -10.61 3.48 2.35
C VAL A 27 -9.27 3.99 2.89
N ILE A 28 -8.62 3.20 3.74
CA ILE A 28 -7.27 3.48 4.25
C ILE A 28 -6.35 2.43 3.64
N ILE A 29 -5.25 2.87 3.02
CA ILE A 29 -4.26 2.00 2.37
C ILE A 29 -2.95 2.10 3.16
N ASP A 30 -2.41 0.96 3.56
CA ASP A 30 -1.15 0.80 4.28
C ASP A 30 -1.09 1.61 5.59
N ALA A 31 -1.85 1.20 6.58
CA ALA A 31 -1.85 1.80 7.91
C ALA A 31 -0.63 1.30 8.72
N GLY A 32 0.52 1.90 8.48
CA GLY A 32 1.80 1.43 9.00
C GLY A 32 2.01 1.65 10.50
N ASP A 33 1.50 2.76 11.04
CA ASP A 33 1.60 3.10 12.47
C ASP A 33 0.71 4.31 12.78
N ASP A 34 0.91 4.96 13.96
CA ASP A 34 0.24 6.21 14.34
C ASP A 34 -1.30 6.16 14.20
N ALA A 35 -1.93 5.04 14.61
CA ALA A 35 -3.38 4.82 14.45
C ALA A 35 -4.22 6.01 14.92
N ASP A 36 -3.88 6.63 16.06
CA ASP A 36 -4.62 7.79 16.61
C ASP A 36 -4.56 9.02 15.69
N LYS A 37 -3.48 9.19 14.94
CA LYS A 37 -3.33 10.26 13.94
C LYS A 37 -4.27 10.02 12.74
N ILE A 38 -4.35 8.77 12.30
CA ILE A 38 -5.23 8.37 11.20
C ILE A 38 -6.70 8.49 11.62
N ILE A 39 -7.05 7.97 12.82
CA ILE A 39 -8.41 8.08 13.39
C ILE A 39 -8.85 9.53 13.46
N ARG A 40 -8.04 10.38 14.06
CA ARG A 40 -8.35 11.82 14.18
C ARG A 40 -8.64 12.46 12.82
N PHE A 41 -7.80 12.21 11.82
CA PHE A 41 -8.04 12.73 10.47
C PHE A 41 -9.38 12.25 9.90
N VAL A 42 -9.68 10.96 10.00
CA VAL A 42 -10.92 10.35 9.51
C VAL A 42 -12.14 10.98 10.18
N GLU A 43 -12.10 11.15 11.50
CA GLU A 43 -13.19 11.74 12.29
C GLU A 43 -13.38 13.23 11.99
N GLU A 44 -12.30 14.02 11.92
CA GLU A 44 -12.35 15.45 11.56
C GLU A 44 -12.93 15.68 10.15
N GLN A 45 -12.64 14.77 9.21
CA GLN A 45 -13.19 14.82 7.86
C GLN A 45 -14.57 14.17 7.74
N GLN A 46 -15.09 13.56 8.81
CA GLN A 46 -16.38 12.84 8.85
C GLN A 46 -16.45 11.75 7.76
N LEU A 47 -15.37 10.97 7.59
CA LEU A 47 -15.29 9.92 6.59
C LEU A 47 -15.93 8.62 7.08
N ASN A 48 -16.60 7.91 6.17
CA ASN A 48 -17.15 6.59 6.39
C ASN A 48 -16.14 5.53 5.86
N VAL A 49 -15.23 5.10 6.73
CA VAL A 49 -14.26 4.05 6.36
C VAL A 49 -15.00 2.74 6.11
N GLN A 50 -14.83 2.17 4.93
CA GLN A 50 -15.49 0.93 4.52
C GLN A 50 -14.54 -0.28 4.54
N LYS A 51 -13.24 -0.07 4.30
CA LYS A 51 -12.22 -1.12 4.23
C LYS A 51 -10.84 -0.59 4.60
N LEU A 52 -9.97 -1.49 5.05
CA LEU A 52 -8.53 -1.28 5.11
C LEU A 52 -7.88 -2.11 3.99
N LEU A 53 -6.96 -1.50 3.24
CA LEU A 53 -6.23 -2.15 2.15
C LEU A 53 -4.75 -2.23 2.49
N ILE A 54 -4.10 -3.33 2.11
CA ILE A 54 -2.69 -3.57 2.36
C ILE A 54 -1.99 -3.95 1.06
N THR A 55 -0.92 -3.23 0.71
CA THR A 55 -0.11 -3.56 -0.47
C THR A 55 0.79 -4.76 -0.21
N HIS A 56 1.42 -4.86 0.96
CA HIS A 56 2.32 -5.95 1.33
C HIS A 56 2.51 -6.05 2.84
N GLY A 57 3.12 -7.16 3.31
CA GLY A 57 3.18 -7.54 4.72
C GLY A 57 4.35 -6.96 5.52
N HIS A 58 5.10 -5.95 5.07
CA HIS A 58 6.15 -5.35 5.90
C HIS A 58 5.57 -4.54 7.05
N LEU A 59 6.30 -4.55 8.18
CA LEU A 59 5.84 -4.02 9.47
C LEU A 59 5.34 -2.58 9.38
N ASP A 60 6.07 -1.73 8.68
CA ASP A 60 5.78 -0.30 8.54
C ASP A 60 4.58 0.02 7.63
N HIS A 61 3.97 -1.00 7.02
CA HIS A 61 2.70 -0.90 6.29
C HIS A 61 1.50 -1.47 7.06
N ILE A 62 1.72 -2.22 8.15
CA ILE A 62 0.65 -3.00 8.77
C ILE A 62 0.50 -2.85 10.30
N MET A 63 1.41 -2.19 11.01
CA MET A 63 1.40 -2.18 12.48
C MET A 63 0.13 -1.57 13.10
N ALA A 64 -0.52 -0.59 12.45
CA ALA A 64 -1.75 0.02 12.95
C ALA A 64 -3.03 -0.68 12.47
N VAL A 65 -2.94 -1.62 11.53
CA VAL A 65 -4.13 -2.22 10.88
C VAL A 65 -5.06 -2.89 11.87
N ASP A 66 -4.55 -3.70 12.82
CA ASP A 66 -5.39 -4.40 13.80
C ASP A 66 -6.12 -3.44 14.76
N GLN A 67 -5.51 -2.31 15.11
CA GLN A 67 -6.16 -1.26 15.89
C GLN A 67 -7.25 -0.56 15.08
N LEU A 68 -6.97 -0.17 13.84
CA LEU A 68 -7.92 0.55 12.99
C LEU A 68 -9.12 -0.33 12.58
N ARG A 69 -8.90 -1.63 12.25
CA ARG A 69 -10.01 -2.51 11.90
C ARG A 69 -11.01 -2.68 13.07
N LYS A 70 -10.51 -2.73 14.30
CA LYS A 70 -11.34 -2.79 15.51
C LYS A 70 -12.06 -1.48 15.77
N HIS A 71 -11.39 -0.35 15.58
CA HIS A 71 -11.96 0.98 15.79
C HIS A 71 -13.10 1.28 14.80
N PHE A 72 -12.87 1.04 13.50
CA PHE A 72 -13.86 1.32 12.46
C PHE A 72 -14.83 0.14 12.22
N ASN A 73 -14.57 -1.03 12.80
CA ASN A 73 -15.33 -2.27 12.60
C ASN A 73 -15.46 -2.64 11.11
N VAL A 74 -14.33 -2.72 10.42
CA VAL A 74 -14.24 -3.00 8.97
C VAL A 74 -13.28 -4.14 8.67
N ASP A 75 -13.49 -4.79 7.54
CA ASP A 75 -12.63 -5.86 7.04
C ASP A 75 -11.32 -5.32 6.46
N VAL A 76 -10.30 -6.16 6.52
CA VAL A 76 -8.95 -5.96 5.98
C VAL A 76 -8.80 -6.76 4.67
N PHE A 77 -8.43 -6.07 3.59
CA PHE A 77 -8.22 -6.63 2.27
C PHE A 77 -6.76 -6.49 1.81
N GLY A 78 -6.20 -7.53 1.23
CA GLY A 78 -4.84 -7.52 0.67
C GLY A 78 -3.87 -8.07 1.70
N SER A 79 -2.61 -8.22 1.43
CA SER A 79 -1.87 -8.37 0.19
C SER A 79 -2.24 -9.68 -0.55
N HIS A 80 -1.33 -10.22 -1.39
CA HIS A 80 -1.45 -11.60 -1.86
C HIS A 80 -0.98 -12.57 -0.76
N GLN A 81 -1.57 -13.79 -0.74
CA GLN A 81 -1.32 -14.80 0.30
C GLN A 81 0.17 -15.19 0.46
N ASN A 82 0.99 -14.95 -0.54
CA ASN A 82 2.43 -15.20 -0.45
C ASN A 82 3.14 -14.39 0.65
N ASP A 83 2.52 -13.30 1.14
CA ASP A 83 3.04 -12.50 2.26
C ASP A 83 2.57 -13.00 3.63
N GLN A 84 1.75 -14.05 3.72
CA GLN A 84 1.24 -14.56 5.00
C GLN A 84 2.33 -14.70 6.09
N PRO A 85 3.55 -15.22 5.80
CA PRO A 85 4.59 -15.34 6.82
C PRO A 85 5.02 -14.01 7.44
N LEU A 86 4.93 -12.88 6.70
CA LEU A 86 5.27 -11.55 7.22
C LEU A 86 4.25 -11.09 8.27
N PHE A 87 2.96 -11.35 8.05
CA PHE A 87 1.89 -11.05 9.03
C PHE A 87 2.01 -11.91 10.29
N GLU A 88 2.30 -13.20 10.13
CA GLU A 88 2.48 -14.15 11.25
C GLU A 88 3.71 -13.80 12.10
N GLN A 89 4.77 -13.30 11.47
CA GLN A 89 6.02 -12.93 12.13
C GLN A 89 6.05 -11.47 12.62
N LEU A 90 5.00 -10.69 12.43
CA LEU A 90 4.97 -9.26 12.79
C LEU A 90 5.47 -8.98 14.21
N PRO A 91 5.07 -9.70 15.28
CA PRO A 91 5.56 -9.43 16.63
C PRO A 91 7.09 -9.59 16.76
N ASN A 92 7.64 -10.64 16.14
CA ASN A 92 9.07 -10.92 16.18
C ASN A 92 9.88 -9.90 15.37
N ILE A 93 9.32 -9.47 14.23
CA ILE A 93 9.94 -8.45 13.39
C ILE A 93 9.96 -7.12 14.14
N CYS A 94 8.84 -6.67 14.73
CA CYS A 94 8.80 -5.47 15.57
C CYS A 94 9.86 -5.51 16.67
N GLN A 95 9.97 -6.64 17.39
CA GLN A 95 10.99 -6.82 18.43
C GLN A 95 12.42 -6.68 17.89
N SER A 96 12.70 -7.24 16.70
CA SER A 96 14.05 -7.16 16.10
C SER A 96 14.45 -5.73 15.71
N TYR A 97 13.48 -4.86 15.44
CA TYR A 97 13.67 -3.43 15.18
C TYR A 97 13.60 -2.57 16.45
N GLY A 98 13.40 -3.17 17.64
CA GLY A 98 13.25 -2.42 18.90
C GLY A 98 11.96 -1.59 18.98
N LEU A 99 10.95 -1.97 18.21
CA LEU A 99 9.65 -1.30 18.16
C LEU A 99 8.67 -1.93 19.16
N PRO A 100 7.60 -1.20 19.55
CA PRO A 100 6.51 -1.77 20.32
C PRO A 100 5.93 -3.01 19.63
N ALA A 101 5.56 -4.01 20.42
CA ALA A 101 4.98 -5.23 19.88
C ALA A 101 3.62 -4.93 19.23
N SER A 102 3.46 -5.31 17.97
CA SER A 102 2.17 -5.34 17.29
C SER A 102 1.72 -6.81 17.19
N PRO A 103 0.43 -7.12 17.45
CA PRO A 103 -0.04 -8.48 17.37
C PRO A 103 0.01 -9.02 15.94
N ALA A 104 0.31 -10.31 15.79
CA ALA A 104 0.13 -11.00 14.53
C ALA A 104 -1.35 -11.00 14.14
N PHE A 105 -1.64 -10.80 12.87
CA PHE A 105 -2.98 -10.93 12.32
C PHE A 105 -2.91 -11.42 10.87
N LEU A 106 -4.04 -11.84 10.33
CA LEU A 106 -4.18 -12.07 8.88
C LEU A 106 -5.26 -11.16 8.32
N PRO A 107 -5.15 -10.74 7.06
CA PRO A 107 -6.25 -10.10 6.36
C PRO A 107 -7.49 -10.99 6.34
N ASP A 108 -8.68 -10.39 6.34
CA ASP A 108 -9.94 -11.12 6.20
C ASP A 108 -10.09 -11.64 4.76
N HIS A 109 -9.50 -10.92 3.80
CA HIS A 109 -9.54 -11.26 2.36
C HIS A 109 -8.17 -11.08 1.72
N TRP A 110 -7.58 -12.18 1.25
CA TRP A 110 -6.40 -12.13 0.37
C TRP A 110 -6.81 -11.72 -1.03
N LEU A 111 -5.96 -10.95 -1.72
CA LEU A 111 -6.24 -10.43 -3.05
C LEU A 111 -5.31 -11.02 -4.11
N ASN A 112 -5.85 -11.20 -5.31
CA ASN A 112 -5.14 -11.72 -6.47
C ASN A 112 -5.15 -10.71 -7.63
N ALA A 113 -4.22 -10.90 -8.56
CA ALA A 113 -4.24 -10.13 -9.81
C ALA A 113 -5.57 -10.31 -10.54
N GLY A 114 -6.16 -9.20 -10.99
CA GLY A 114 -7.46 -9.17 -11.66
C GLY A 114 -8.67 -8.94 -10.75
N ASP A 115 -8.51 -9.06 -9.42
CA ASP A 115 -9.55 -8.69 -8.48
C ASP A 115 -9.86 -7.18 -8.56
N LYS A 116 -11.04 -6.81 -8.07
CA LYS A 116 -11.48 -5.42 -7.99
C LYS A 116 -12.09 -5.15 -6.63
N ILE A 117 -11.80 -3.97 -6.08
CA ILE A 117 -12.41 -3.48 -4.85
C ILE A 117 -13.18 -2.21 -5.17
N GLN A 118 -14.43 -2.18 -4.78
CA GLN A 118 -15.28 -1.00 -4.90
C GLN A 118 -15.48 -0.34 -3.54
N ILE A 119 -15.35 0.99 -3.49
CA ILE A 119 -15.58 1.86 -2.32
C ILE A 119 -16.44 3.04 -2.79
N GLY A 120 -17.73 3.01 -2.51
CA GLY A 120 -18.64 4.00 -3.07
C GLY A 120 -18.52 4.10 -4.59
N ALA A 121 -18.10 5.27 -5.10
CA ALA A 121 -17.87 5.51 -6.53
C ALA A 121 -16.46 5.13 -7.00
N LEU A 122 -15.54 4.75 -6.11
CA LEU A 122 -14.16 4.42 -6.45
C LEU A 122 -14.03 2.94 -6.77
N THR A 123 -13.21 2.61 -7.78
CA THR A 123 -12.89 1.22 -8.14
C THR A 123 -11.40 1.02 -8.27
N PHE A 124 -10.85 0.15 -7.43
CA PHE A 124 -9.45 -0.25 -7.47
C PHE A 124 -9.30 -1.62 -8.13
N HIS A 125 -8.49 -1.68 -9.17
CA HIS A 125 -8.06 -2.92 -9.81
C HIS A 125 -6.77 -3.40 -9.17
N ILE A 126 -6.65 -4.70 -8.96
CA ILE A 126 -5.50 -5.30 -8.29
C ILE A 126 -4.51 -5.85 -9.31
N ARG A 127 -3.23 -5.51 -9.16
CA ARG A 127 -2.12 -6.15 -9.86
C ARG A 127 -1.17 -6.78 -8.85
N HIS A 128 -0.68 -7.98 -9.13
CA HIS A 128 0.39 -8.61 -8.36
C HIS A 128 1.72 -8.03 -8.78
N LEU A 129 2.49 -7.51 -7.82
CA LEU A 129 3.73 -6.75 -8.04
C LEU A 129 4.92 -7.34 -7.25
N PRO A 130 5.24 -8.62 -7.42
CA PRO A 130 6.28 -9.28 -6.61
C PRO A 130 7.68 -8.74 -6.92
N GLY A 131 8.58 -8.91 -5.96
CA GLY A 131 10.00 -8.58 -6.07
C GLY A 131 10.54 -7.86 -4.84
N HIS A 132 9.83 -6.89 -4.29
CA HIS A 132 10.12 -6.33 -2.96
C HIS A 132 9.70 -7.29 -1.84
N SER A 133 8.48 -7.82 -1.91
CA SER A 133 8.02 -9.00 -1.19
C SER A 133 7.33 -9.96 -2.15
N PRO A 134 7.14 -11.25 -1.78
CA PRO A 134 6.53 -12.24 -2.67
C PRO A 134 5.04 -12.03 -2.89
N GLY A 135 4.35 -11.41 -1.94
CA GLY A 135 2.91 -11.15 -1.99
C GLY A 135 2.54 -9.70 -2.26
N HIS A 136 3.48 -8.87 -2.70
CA HIS A 136 3.21 -7.46 -2.97
C HIS A 136 2.14 -7.27 -4.06
N ILE A 137 1.16 -6.42 -3.82
CA ILE A 137 0.13 -6.00 -4.78
C ILE A 137 0.08 -4.48 -4.88
N GLY A 138 -0.55 -3.97 -5.93
CA GLY A 138 -0.87 -2.55 -6.07
C GLY A 138 -2.35 -2.33 -6.34
N PHE A 139 -2.85 -1.14 -5.96
CA PHE A 139 -4.23 -0.71 -6.15
C PHE A 139 -4.28 0.37 -7.24
N PHE A 140 -5.01 0.11 -8.33
CA PHE A 140 -5.02 0.94 -9.54
C PHE A 140 -6.41 1.51 -9.78
N ASP A 141 -6.54 2.81 -9.70
CA ASP A 141 -7.73 3.56 -10.16
C ASP A 141 -7.47 4.07 -11.58
N PHE A 142 -8.02 3.37 -12.56
CA PHE A 142 -7.84 3.72 -13.97
C PHE A 142 -8.64 4.94 -14.40
N GLU A 143 -9.73 5.27 -13.72
CA GLU A 143 -10.53 6.45 -14.02
C GLU A 143 -9.77 7.74 -13.64
N ASN A 144 -9.13 7.72 -12.48
CA ASN A 144 -8.36 8.86 -11.97
C ASN A 144 -6.87 8.79 -12.34
N LYS A 145 -6.42 7.73 -13.02
CA LYS A 145 -5.03 7.45 -13.39
C LYS A 145 -4.07 7.51 -12.20
N ILE A 146 -4.41 6.82 -11.13
CA ILE A 146 -3.61 6.75 -9.90
C ILE A 146 -3.35 5.29 -9.53
N ALA A 147 -2.12 4.98 -9.14
CA ALA A 147 -1.72 3.70 -8.59
C ALA A 147 -1.04 3.87 -7.22
N PHE A 148 -1.52 3.12 -6.23
CA PHE A 148 -0.84 2.92 -4.94
C PHE A 148 0.06 1.71 -5.10
N SER A 149 1.34 1.95 -5.30
CA SER A 149 2.31 0.92 -5.68
C SER A 149 3.05 0.32 -4.48
N GLY A 150 2.78 0.78 -3.25
CA GLY A 150 3.58 0.41 -2.09
C GLY A 150 5.07 0.60 -2.37
N ASP A 151 5.87 -0.39 -2.04
CA ASP A 151 7.33 -0.34 -2.12
C ASP A 151 7.91 -0.94 -3.41
N VAL A 152 7.24 -0.73 -4.54
CA VAL A 152 7.71 -1.21 -5.84
C VAL A 152 8.48 -0.13 -6.60
N LEU A 153 7.88 1.03 -6.80
CA LEU A 153 8.45 2.11 -7.59
C LEU A 153 8.39 3.44 -6.83
N PHE A 154 9.54 4.04 -6.63
CA PHE A 154 9.70 5.34 -6.00
C PHE A 154 10.18 6.37 -7.02
N LYS A 155 10.06 7.65 -6.66
CA LYS A 155 10.67 8.72 -7.43
C LYS A 155 12.20 8.56 -7.44
N ASP A 156 12.76 8.32 -8.62
CA ASP A 156 14.19 8.09 -8.88
C ASP A 156 14.77 6.85 -8.16
N SER A 157 13.93 5.92 -7.70
CA SER A 157 14.36 4.73 -6.99
C SER A 157 13.38 3.56 -7.15
N ILE A 158 13.72 2.43 -6.57
CA ILE A 158 12.87 1.23 -6.49
C ILE A 158 12.93 0.63 -5.09
N GLY A 159 12.01 -0.27 -4.77
CA GLY A 159 12.01 -0.99 -3.51
C GLY A 159 13.28 -1.83 -3.30
N ARG A 160 13.66 -2.02 -2.04
CA ARG A 160 14.75 -2.94 -1.67
C ARG A 160 14.32 -4.39 -1.88
N THR A 161 15.29 -5.26 -2.10
CA THR A 161 15.05 -6.68 -2.41
C THR A 161 15.87 -7.64 -1.56
N ASP A 162 16.42 -7.14 -0.46
CA ASP A 162 17.28 -7.88 0.48
C ASP A 162 16.54 -8.38 1.73
N LEU A 163 15.20 -8.25 1.76
CA LEU A 163 14.32 -8.77 2.82
C LEU A 163 13.72 -10.13 2.42
N TYR A 164 12.79 -10.63 3.23
CA TYR A 164 12.17 -11.95 3.07
C TYR A 164 11.68 -12.20 1.62
N GLN A 165 12.30 -13.17 0.95
CA GLN A 165 12.01 -13.55 -0.44
C GLN A 165 12.03 -12.40 -1.46
N GLY A 166 12.73 -11.29 -1.15
CA GLY A 166 12.96 -10.22 -2.10
C GLY A 166 13.82 -10.70 -3.28
N ASN A 167 13.54 -10.18 -4.49
CA ASN A 167 14.22 -10.57 -5.71
C ASN A 167 14.34 -9.37 -6.67
N PHE A 168 15.56 -8.92 -6.90
CA PHE A 168 15.83 -7.73 -7.71
C PHE A 168 15.39 -7.90 -9.17
N GLU A 169 15.72 -9.03 -9.80
CA GLU A 169 15.37 -9.28 -11.20
C GLU A 169 13.85 -9.35 -11.38
N GLN A 170 13.16 -9.98 -10.42
CA GLN A 170 11.71 -10.03 -10.41
C GLN A 170 11.11 -8.62 -10.25
N LEU A 171 11.66 -7.78 -9.36
CA LEU A 171 11.17 -6.41 -9.17
C LEU A 171 11.31 -5.57 -10.44
N ILE A 172 12.48 -5.64 -11.11
CA ILE A 172 12.71 -4.95 -12.39
C ILE A 172 11.72 -5.44 -13.46
N TYR A 173 11.52 -6.75 -13.55
CA TYR A 173 10.56 -7.33 -14.47
C TYR A 173 9.13 -6.85 -14.17
N THR A 174 8.74 -6.87 -12.91
CA THR A 174 7.43 -6.40 -12.45
C THR A 174 7.19 -4.95 -12.81
N ILE A 175 8.14 -4.06 -12.54
CA ILE A 175 8.01 -2.64 -12.88
C ILE A 175 7.83 -2.46 -14.39
N LYS A 176 8.68 -3.10 -15.19
CA LYS A 176 8.65 -2.97 -16.66
C LYS A 176 7.37 -3.52 -17.29
N THR A 177 6.78 -4.58 -16.71
CA THR A 177 5.62 -5.25 -17.31
C THR A 177 4.28 -4.85 -16.70
N GLN A 178 4.26 -4.36 -15.45
CA GLN A 178 3.03 -4.06 -14.72
C GLN A 178 2.82 -2.57 -14.47
N LEU A 179 3.88 -1.76 -14.46
CA LEU A 179 3.76 -0.32 -14.27
C LEU A 179 4.07 0.46 -15.54
N PHE A 180 5.05 0.01 -16.35
CA PHE A 180 5.42 0.73 -17.57
C PHE A 180 4.52 0.41 -18.78
N ASP A 181 3.53 -0.47 -18.64
CA ASP A 181 2.44 -0.64 -19.60
C ASP A 181 1.33 0.41 -19.44
N LEU A 182 1.35 1.16 -18.32
CA LEU A 182 0.43 2.25 -18.08
C LEU A 182 0.79 3.51 -18.90
N GLU A 183 -0.18 4.40 -19.08
CA GLU A 183 0.03 5.70 -19.70
C GLU A 183 1.03 6.56 -18.90
N ASP A 184 1.79 7.41 -19.57
CA ASP A 184 2.88 8.18 -18.95
C ASP A 184 2.41 9.19 -17.89
N ASP A 185 1.17 9.67 -17.98
CA ASP A 185 0.54 10.58 -17.01
C ASP A 185 -0.04 9.88 -15.78
N PHE A 186 0.04 8.54 -15.71
CA PHE A 186 -0.41 7.79 -14.55
C PHE A 186 0.42 8.15 -13.31
N ILE A 187 -0.25 8.58 -12.25
CA ILE A 187 0.39 9.00 -11.00
C ILE A 187 0.68 7.76 -10.15
N ILE A 188 1.89 7.64 -9.65
CA ILE A 188 2.33 6.60 -8.73
C ILE A 188 2.42 7.19 -7.32
N ILE A 189 1.66 6.65 -6.40
CA ILE A 189 1.73 6.93 -4.97
C ILE A 189 2.52 5.80 -4.31
N PRO A 190 3.77 6.04 -3.93
CA PRO A 190 4.62 5.01 -3.32
C PRO A 190 4.37 4.89 -1.81
N GLY A 191 4.87 3.80 -1.21
CA GLY A 191 4.88 3.61 0.25
C GLY A 191 5.75 4.61 1.00
N HIS A 192 6.76 5.20 0.33
CA HIS A 192 7.65 6.19 0.94
C HIS A 192 7.97 7.33 -0.04
N GLY A 193 8.18 8.52 0.53
CA GLY A 193 8.61 9.70 -0.21
C GLY A 193 7.53 10.34 -1.10
N SER A 194 7.95 11.08 -2.11
CA SER A 194 7.04 11.83 -2.96
C SER A 194 6.44 10.96 -4.06
N HIS A 195 5.22 11.31 -4.49
CA HIS A 195 4.63 10.73 -5.69
C HIS A 195 5.47 11.04 -6.95
N THR A 196 5.27 10.23 -7.97
CA THR A 196 5.91 10.38 -9.28
C THR A 196 4.92 10.05 -10.40
N THR A 197 5.37 9.97 -11.64
CA THR A 197 4.58 9.51 -12.78
C THR A 197 5.30 8.40 -13.54
N VAL A 198 4.54 7.56 -14.20
CA VAL A 198 5.07 6.47 -15.02
C VAL A 198 6.05 7.00 -16.07
N GLY A 199 5.67 8.07 -16.80
CA GLY A 199 6.52 8.64 -17.85
C GLY A 199 7.82 9.22 -17.31
N ARG A 200 7.77 9.84 -16.12
CA ARG A 200 8.99 10.33 -15.48
C ARG A 200 9.95 9.19 -15.14
N GLU A 201 9.46 8.13 -14.51
CA GLU A 201 10.31 7.00 -14.09
C GLU A 201 10.83 6.20 -15.29
N LYS A 202 10.07 6.05 -16.37
CA LYS A 202 10.57 5.47 -17.64
C LYS A 202 11.81 6.23 -18.16
N GLN A 203 11.84 7.55 -18.01
CA GLN A 203 12.90 8.39 -18.58
C GLN A 203 14.09 8.59 -17.64
N HIS A 204 13.85 8.70 -16.33
CA HIS A 204 14.84 9.22 -15.39
C HIS A 204 15.27 8.23 -14.29
N ASN A 205 14.50 7.16 -14.05
CA ASN A 205 14.85 6.23 -12.98
C ASN A 205 16.19 5.51 -13.26
N PRO A 206 17.20 5.64 -12.40
CA PRO A 206 18.54 5.10 -12.64
C PRO A 206 18.59 3.56 -12.60
N PHE A 207 17.63 2.89 -11.95
CA PHE A 207 17.56 1.44 -11.82
C PHE A 207 16.89 0.75 -13.02
N LEU A 208 16.23 1.50 -13.89
CA LEU A 208 15.34 0.96 -14.93
C LEU A 208 15.84 1.21 -16.36
N LYS A 209 17.06 1.72 -16.47
CA LYS A 209 17.75 1.97 -17.74
C LYS A 209 18.25 0.68 -18.40
#